data_b4a152d2f47e94581562c8a4e130c793
#
_entry.id   b4a152d2f47e94581562c8a4e130c793
#
_cell.length_a   1.000
_cell.length_b   1.000
_cell.length_c   1.000
_cell.angle_alpha   90.00
_cell.angle_beta   90.00
_cell.angle_gamma   90.00
#
_symmetry.space_group_name_H-M   'P 1'
#
loop_
_entity.id
_entity.type
_entity.pdbx_description
1 polymer ?
#
loop_
_entity_poly.entity_id
_entity_poly.type
_entity_poly.pdbx_seq_one_letter_code
_entity_poly.pdbx_strand_id
1 'polypeptide(L)'
;MHLKLTITSGALSGQSFDLDTGFMTIGRGQTCTVRFDPNNERIASKQHAIIEARPDGFYIVDNNSTNGTIVNGTRVQRELLKHGDTIQFGRNGVTATVQIDAFDSVPTATAQVDFREMQLREFEQA
;
A
#
# COMPACT_ATOMS: atom_id res chain seq x y z
N MET A 1 -9.82 2.42 7.52
CA MET A 1 -8.51 2.76 6.92
C MET A 1 -8.53 2.51 5.44
N HIS A 2 -7.83 3.31 4.70
CA HIS A 2 -7.74 3.21 3.25
C HIS A 2 -6.30 3.34 2.81
N LEU A 3 -5.84 2.44 1.96
CA LEU A 3 -4.49 2.50 1.40
C LEU A 3 -4.57 2.82 -0.09
N LYS A 4 -3.71 3.74 -0.54
CA LYS A 4 -3.52 4.02 -1.96
C LYS A 4 -2.07 3.71 -2.31
N LEU A 5 -1.86 2.82 -3.26
CA LEU A 5 -0.53 2.50 -3.78
C LEU A 5 -0.37 3.19 -5.12
N THR A 6 0.59 4.10 -5.24
CA THR A 6 0.85 4.82 -6.48
C THR A 6 2.15 4.32 -7.07
N ILE A 7 2.11 3.86 -8.30
CA ILE A 7 3.29 3.38 -9.00
C ILE A 7 4.09 4.57 -9.50
N THR A 8 5.38 4.60 -9.21
CA THR A 8 6.22 5.76 -9.52
C THR A 8 7.26 5.49 -10.60
N SER A 9 7.36 4.27 -11.10
CA SER A 9 8.26 3.94 -12.21
C SER A 9 7.69 2.79 -13.02
N GLY A 10 8.20 2.59 -14.23
CA GLY A 10 7.77 1.51 -15.10
C GLY A 10 6.51 1.85 -15.89
N ALA A 11 5.93 0.82 -16.51
CA ALA A 11 4.79 0.99 -17.41
C ALA A 11 3.55 1.53 -16.73
N LEU A 12 3.38 1.26 -15.43
CA LEU A 12 2.22 1.72 -14.67
C LEU A 12 2.47 3.06 -13.96
N SER A 13 3.58 3.73 -14.23
CA SER A 13 3.94 4.97 -13.54
C SER A 13 2.80 5.98 -13.58
N GLY A 14 2.43 6.52 -12.44
CA GLY A 14 1.32 7.46 -12.30
C GLY A 14 -0.01 6.80 -11.98
N GLN A 15 -0.13 5.50 -12.08
CA GLN A 15 -1.39 4.82 -11.75
C GLN A 15 -1.44 4.51 -10.26
N SER A 16 -2.64 4.55 -9.71
CA SER A 16 -2.87 4.28 -8.30
C SER A 16 -3.86 3.14 -8.13
N PHE A 17 -3.71 2.38 -7.06
CA PHE A 17 -4.55 1.25 -6.73
C PHE A 17 -4.98 1.38 -5.26
N ASP A 18 -6.24 1.13 -4.98
CA ASP A 18 -6.82 1.37 -3.66
C ASP A 18 -7.17 0.07 -2.97
N LEU A 19 -7.03 0.03 -1.66
CA LEU A 19 -7.37 -1.13 -0.84
C LEU A 19 -7.99 -0.69 0.48
N ASP A 20 -9.19 -1.19 0.77
CA ASP A 20 -9.85 -0.96 2.05
C ASP A 20 -9.88 -2.24 2.87
N THR A 21 -10.29 -3.34 2.27
CA THR A 21 -10.39 -4.64 2.93
C THR A 21 -9.86 -5.70 1.99
N GLY A 22 -9.55 -6.87 2.53
CA GLY A 22 -9.05 -7.97 1.73
C GLY A 22 -7.57 -7.84 1.43
N PHE A 23 -7.19 -8.08 0.18
CA PHE A 23 -5.80 -8.04 -0.20
C PHE A 23 -5.64 -7.63 -1.66
N MET A 24 -4.43 -7.18 -1.99
CA MET A 24 -4.06 -6.74 -3.32
C MET A 24 -2.85 -7.55 -3.75
N THR A 25 -2.93 -8.21 -4.90
CA THR A 25 -1.81 -9.01 -5.43
C THR A 25 -0.99 -8.18 -6.41
N ILE A 26 0.32 -8.33 -6.36
CA ILE A 26 1.27 -7.51 -7.11
C ILE A 26 2.27 -8.40 -7.81
N GLY A 27 2.46 -8.22 -9.11
CA GLY A 27 3.42 -8.98 -9.88
C GLY A 27 3.15 -8.91 -11.37
N ARG A 28 3.83 -9.79 -12.13
CA ARG A 28 3.65 -9.85 -13.58
C ARG A 28 2.54 -10.82 -14.01
N GLY A 29 1.99 -11.57 -13.07
CA GLY A 29 1.01 -12.61 -13.38
C GLY A 29 -0.32 -12.03 -13.85
N GLN A 30 -1.04 -12.80 -14.66
CA GLN A 30 -2.30 -12.32 -15.23
C GLN A 30 -3.38 -12.07 -14.20
N THR A 31 -3.28 -12.69 -13.04
CA THR A 31 -4.30 -12.54 -11.99
C THR A 31 -3.94 -11.47 -10.97
N CYS A 32 -2.82 -10.79 -11.13
CA CYS A 32 -2.43 -9.75 -10.17
C CYS A 32 -3.29 -8.51 -10.31
N THR A 33 -3.67 -7.92 -9.18
CA THR A 33 -4.39 -6.66 -9.15
C THR A 33 -3.52 -5.54 -9.71
N VAL A 34 -2.26 -5.48 -9.27
CA VAL A 34 -1.26 -4.57 -9.81
C VAL A 34 -0.38 -5.41 -10.71
N ARG A 35 -0.64 -5.35 -12.00
CA ARG A 35 0.05 -6.23 -12.94
C ARG A 35 1.13 -5.47 -13.69
N PHE A 36 2.37 -5.84 -13.43
CA PHE A 36 3.52 -5.28 -14.12
C PHE A 36 3.64 -5.84 -15.53
N ASP A 37 4.35 -5.13 -16.41
CA ASP A 37 4.56 -5.58 -17.79
C ASP A 37 5.36 -6.89 -17.77
N PRO A 38 4.78 -7.99 -18.28
CA PRO A 38 5.45 -9.28 -18.18
C PRO A 38 6.70 -9.40 -19.03
N ASN A 39 6.89 -8.51 -20.00
CA ASN A 39 8.04 -8.57 -20.88
C ASN A 39 9.14 -7.59 -20.49
N ASN A 40 8.78 -6.41 -20.02
CA ASN A 40 9.73 -5.35 -19.75
C ASN A 40 10.11 -5.19 -18.28
N GLU A 41 9.30 -5.69 -17.36
CA GLU A 41 9.56 -5.53 -15.93
C GLU A 41 9.91 -6.86 -15.28
N ARG A 42 10.88 -7.54 -15.85
CA ARG A 42 11.23 -8.91 -15.45
C ARG A 42 11.91 -9.02 -14.09
N ILE A 43 12.35 -7.92 -13.52
CA ILE A 43 12.91 -7.91 -12.17
C ILE A 43 11.84 -8.33 -11.17
N ALA A 44 10.59 -7.94 -11.38
CA ALA A 44 9.48 -8.38 -10.55
C ALA A 44 9.11 -9.82 -10.88
N SER A 45 8.74 -10.58 -9.87
CA SER A 45 8.27 -11.94 -10.04
C SER A 45 6.82 -11.95 -10.51
N LYS A 46 6.35 -13.08 -11.03
CA LYS A 46 4.95 -13.20 -11.46
C LYS A 46 3.99 -13.01 -10.28
N GLN A 47 4.32 -13.59 -9.14
CA GLN A 47 3.59 -13.37 -7.89
C GLN A 47 4.60 -12.77 -6.93
N HIS A 48 4.75 -11.46 -6.94
CA HIS A 48 5.85 -10.81 -6.23
C HIS A 48 5.52 -10.55 -4.77
N ALA A 49 4.41 -9.92 -4.52
CA ALA A 49 4.02 -9.54 -3.16
C ALA A 49 2.51 -9.39 -3.05
N ILE A 50 2.02 -9.34 -1.82
CA ILE A 50 0.61 -9.12 -1.51
C ILE A 50 0.56 -8.05 -0.45
N ILE A 51 -0.39 -7.12 -0.57
CA ILE A 51 -0.70 -6.20 0.51
C ILE A 51 -2.01 -6.66 1.13
N GLU A 52 -2.00 -6.88 2.46
CA GLU A 52 -3.17 -7.37 3.19
C GLU A 52 -3.71 -6.29 4.10
N ALA A 53 -5.03 -6.09 4.06
CA ALA A 53 -5.71 -5.21 5.01
C ALA A 53 -6.01 -6.02 6.28
N ARG A 54 -5.52 -5.53 7.42
CA ARG A 54 -5.70 -6.18 8.72
C ARG A 54 -6.32 -5.18 9.68
N PRO A 55 -6.86 -5.63 10.82
CA PRO A 55 -7.47 -4.70 11.79
C PRO A 55 -6.52 -3.61 12.29
N ASP A 56 -5.22 -3.90 12.38
CA ASP A 56 -4.24 -2.95 12.87
C ASP A 56 -3.51 -2.19 11.76
N GLY A 57 -3.81 -2.45 10.49
CA GLY A 57 -3.18 -1.73 9.40
C GLY A 57 -3.01 -2.58 8.16
N PHE A 58 -2.12 -2.13 7.27
CA PHE A 58 -1.85 -2.81 6.02
C PHE A 58 -0.45 -3.41 6.07
N TYR A 59 -0.34 -4.68 5.69
CA TYR A 59 0.94 -5.38 5.69
C TYR A 59 1.31 -5.78 4.27
N ILE A 60 2.56 -5.56 3.90
CA ILE A 60 3.08 -6.12 2.66
C ILE A 60 3.80 -7.42 2.99
N VAL A 61 3.53 -8.45 2.19
CA VAL A 61 4.11 -9.77 2.38
C VAL A 61 4.78 -10.17 1.08
N ASP A 62 6.10 -10.47 1.14
CA ASP A 62 6.82 -10.97 -0.02
C ASP A 62 6.35 -12.38 -0.32
N ASN A 63 6.01 -12.66 -1.57
CA ASN A 63 5.50 -13.97 -1.94
C ASN A 63 6.61 -14.81 -2.57
N ASN A 64 7.69 -14.95 -1.82
CA ASN A 64 8.84 -15.77 -2.23
C ASN A 64 9.43 -15.26 -3.55
N SER A 65 9.50 -13.95 -3.71
CA SER A 65 10.00 -13.35 -4.94
C SER A 65 11.48 -13.62 -5.15
N THR A 66 11.91 -13.64 -6.40
CA THR A 66 13.30 -13.89 -6.74
C THR A 66 14.21 -12.74 -6.28
N ASN A 67 13.76 -11.51 -6.49
CA ASN A 67 14.61 -10.34 -6.25
C ASN A 67 14.24 -9.54 -5.01
N GLY A 68 13.25 -9.98 -4.27
CA GLY A 68 12.88 -9.39 -2.98
C GLY A 68 11.89 -8.25 -3.07
N THR A 69 11.26 -7.95 -1.95
CA THR A 69 10.41 -6.79 -1.76
C THR A 69 11.15 -5.87 -0.80
N ILE A 70 11.31 -4.61 -1.17
CA ILE A 70 12.14 -3.66 -0.44
C ILE A 70 11.26 -2.50 0.01
N VAL A 71 11.25 -2.23 1.32
CA VAL A 71 10.49 -1.12 1.89
C VAL A 71 11.47 -0.13 2.48
N ASN A 72 11.47 1.10 1.99
CA ASN A 72 12.38 2.16 2.42
C ASN A 72 13.84 1.71 2.42
N GLY A 73 14.24 0.96 1.39
CA GLY A 73 15.61 0.50 1.23
C GLY A 73 15.97 -0.79 1.94
N THR A 74 15.06 -1.40 2.68
CA THR A 74 15.30 -2.63 3.42
C THR A 74 14.47 -3.78 2.84
N ARG A 75 15.10 -4.89 2.53
CA ARG A 75 14.41 -6.09 2.06
C ARG A 75 13.63 -6.72 3.21
N VAL A 76 12.33 -6.98 2.98
CA VAL A 76 11.43 -7.48 4.01
C VAL A 76 10.71 -8.73 3.55
N GLN A 77 10.27 -9.56 4.49
CA GLN A 77 9.38 -10.68 4.23
C GLN A 77 7.95 -10.26 4.52
N ARG A 78 7.75 -9.53 5.61
CA ARG A 78 6.44 -9.04 6.01
C ARG A 78 6.67 -7.75 6.77
N GLU A 79 5.98 -6.70 6.41
CA GLU A 79 6.19 -5.39 7.01
C GLU A 79 4.88 -4.63 7.14
N LEU A 80 4.67 -4.00 8.27
CA LEU A 80 3.53 -3.08 8.46
C LEU A 80 3.83 -1.80 7.71
N LEU A 81 2.97 -1.44 6.78
CA LEU A 81 3.15 -0.24 5.96
C LEU A 81 2.68 1.00 6.69
N LYS A 82 3.37 2.11 6.46
CA LYS A 82 3.03 3.41 7.00
C LYS A 82 2.86 4.40 5.87
N HIS A 83 2.12 5.45 6.14
CA HIS A 83 1.95 6.54 5.17
C HIS A 83 3.31 7.10 4.78
N GLY A 84 3.54 7.23 3.49
CA GLY A 84 4.81 7.75 2.97
C GLY A 84 5.86 6.71 2.67
N ASP A 85 5.59 5.43 2.97
CA ASP A 85 6.56 4.38 2.67
C ASP A 85 6.78 4.24 1.17
N THR A 86 7.99 3.88 0.79
CA THR A 86 8.35 3.56 -0.59
C THR A 86 8.63 2.08 -0.70
N ILE A 87 8.05 1.44 -1.70
CA ILE A 87 8.24 0.02 -1.96
C ILE A 87 8.93 -0.15 -3.30
N GLN A 88 9.89 -1.06 -3.36
CA GLN A 88 10.54 -1.43 -4.61
C GLN A 88 10.40 -2.93 -4.81
N PHE A 89 9.95 -3.33 -5.97
CA PHE A 89 9.69 -4.73 -6.27
C PHE A 89 10.90 -5.32 -7.00
N GLY A 90 11.89 -5.68 -6.19
CA GLY A 90 13.20 -6.10 -6.64
C GLY A 90 14.18 -4.92 -6.72
N ARG A 91 15.45 -5.17 -6.46
CA ARG A 91 16.46 -4.12 -6.58
C ARG A 91 16.48 -3.62 -8.04
N ASN A 92 16.37 -2.32 -8.22
CA ASN A 92 16.24 -1.68 -9.53
C ASN A 92 14.92 -2.02 -10.25
N GLY A 93 13.96 -2.55 -9.54
CA GLY A 93 12.64 -2.85 -10.09
C GLY A 93 11.67 -1.69 -9.95
N VAL A 94 10.41 -1.98 -10.21
CA VAL A 94 9.34 -0.99 -10.14
C VAL A 94 9.24 -0.43 -8.73
N THR A 95 9.03 0.87 -8.62
CA THR A 95 8.86 1.55 -7.33
C THR A 95 7.43 2.06 -7.17
N ALA A 96 7.00 2.17 -5.93
CA ALA A 96 5.67 2.66 -5.59
C ALA A 96 5.72 3.40 -4.26
N THR A 97 4.76 4.29 -4.04
CA THR A 97 4.61 4.99 -2.76
C THR A 97 3.29 4.63 -2.13
N VAL A 98 3.24 4.68 -0.81
CA VAL A 98 2.08 4.28 -0.02
C VAL A 98 1.47 5.51 0.63
N GLN A 99 0.16 5.67 0.47
CA GLN A 99 -0.60 6.67 1.22
C GLN A 99 -1.64 5.93 2.02
N ILE A 100 -1.72 6.20 3.31
CA ILE A 100 -2.69 5.57 4.19
C ILE A 100 -3.51 6.64 4.86
N ASP A 101 -4.84 6.52 4.72
CA ASP A 101 -5.77 7.40 5.38
C ASP A 101 -6.39 6.62 6.53
N ALA A 102 -6.11 7.05 7.72
CA ALA A 102 -6.58 6.37 8.91
C ALA A 102 -8.05 6.66 9.21
N PHE A 103 -8.61 7.70 8.56
CA PHE A 103 -9.99 8.04 8.80
C PHE A 103 -10.81 7.52 7.66
N ASP A 104 -11.67 6.57 7.96
CA ASP A 104 -12.48 6.06 6.96
C ASP A 104 -13.60 6.95 6.71
N SER A 105 -13.49 7.89 6.17
CA SER A 105 -14.56 8.63 5.84
C SER A 105 -15.18 9.33 6.88
N VAL A 106 -14.89 9.61 7.63
CA VAL A 106 -15.60 10.33 8.41
C VAL A 106 -15.71 11.62 8.02
N PRO A 107 -16.36 11.98 7.76
CA PRO A 107 -16.34 13.20 7.13
C PRO A 107 -16.31 14.34 7.98
N THR A 108 -16.18 13.88 8.32
CA THR A 108 -16.14 14.46 8.76
C THR A 108 -15.79 15.18 9.13
N ALA A 109 -15.90 15.64 9.52
CA ALA A 109 -15.69 16.17 9.69
C ALA A 109 -15.14 16.67 10.22
N THR A 110 -15.24 16.78 10.59
CA THR A 110 -14.56 17.08 10.98
C THR A 110 -13.88 17.39 11.38
N ALA A 111 -13.91 17.48 11.88
CA ALA A 111 -13.04 17.46 12.18
C ALA A 111 -12.52 17.72 12.64
N GLN A 112 -12.63 17.83 13.17
CA GLN A 112 -11.94 17.76 13.59
C GLN A 112 -11.68 17.75 14.18
N VAL A 113 -12.11 17.84 14.63
CA VAL A 113 -11.63 17.49 15.13
C VAL A 113 -11.54 17.24 15.86
N ASP A 114 -11.91 17.33 16.43
CA ASP A 114 -11.54 16.88 17.01
C ASP A 114 -11.65 16.58 17.83
N PHE A 115 -12.12 16.40 18.51
CA PHE A 115 -11.90 15.95 19.22
C PHE A 115 -11.78 16.09 19.88
N ARG A 116 -12.12 15.76 20.29
CA ARG A 116 -11.77 15.79 20.77
C ARG A 116 -12.09 16.04 20.84
N GLU A 117 -12.69 16.20 20.08
CA GLU A 117 -12.79 16.38 19.92
C GLU A 117 -13.24 16.17 20.18
N MET A 118 -13.74 16.29 20.38
CA MET A 118 -13.89 15.97 20.42
C MET A 118 -13.96 15.66 21.14
N GLN A 119 -14.52 15.14 21.45
CA GLN A 119 -14.33 14.71 21.90
C GLN A 119 -14.49 14.99 22.29
N LEU A 120 -15.14 15.55 22.02
CA LEU A 120 -14.95 15.78 22.22
C LEU A 120 -15.60 16.17 22.38
N ARG A 121 -16.14 15.82 21.84
CA ARG A 121 -16.52 16.15 21.72
C ARG A 121 -17.08 16.18 22.19
N GLU A 122 -17.57 16.08 22.12
CA GLU A 122 -17.76 16.07 22.25
C GLU A 122 -17.89 16.32 22.57
N PHE A 123 -18.39 16.14 22.42
CA PHE A 123 -18.36 16.37 22.53
C PHE A 123 -18.53 16.87 22.62
N GLU A 124 -18.65 16.44 22.48
CA GLU A 124 -18.45 16.73 22.33
C GLU A 124 -18.47 16.98 22.43
N GLN A 125 -18.98 17.03 22.55
CA GLN A 125 -18.78 17.07 22.36
C GLN A 125 -18.56 17.11 22.63
N ALA A 126 -19.52 17.15 23.13
CA ALA A 126 -18.93 16.88 23.11
C ALA A 126 -18.67 17.14 23.45
#